data_fef4c6d09f8bc66721d3c0aed92b1248
#
_entry.id   fef4c6d09f8bc66721d3c0aed92b1248
#
_cell.length_a   1.000
_cell.length_b   1.000
_cell.length_c   1.000
_cell.angle_alpha   90.00
_cell.angle_beta   90.00
_cell.angle_gamma   90.00
#
_symmetry.space_group_name_H-M   'P 1'
#
loop_
_entity.id
_entity.type
_entity.pdbx_description
1 polymer ?
#
loop_
_entity_poly.entity_id
_entity_poly.type
_entity_poly.pdbx_seq_one_letter_code
_entity_poly.pdbx_strand_id
1 'polypeptide(L)'
;MSISNFNNIETAQILVSIFFSIVFFQSSIDKINDRVGNLKFFNQHFKDTFFQNHISISLNLLAFLEITSAFLCCLGIFYKVLYHDSIFIFYGLLMSAIVLLLLLFGQRLARDYAGAADITIYFILCIVTILSF
;
A
#
# COMPACT_ATOMS: atom_id res chain seq x y z
N MET A 1 10.65 16.67 19.38
CA MET A 1 11.22 15.33 19.69
C MET A 1 12.29 15.00 18.67
N SER A 2 13.42 14.51 19.12
CA SER A 2 14.59 14.25 18.28
C SER A 2 14.60 12.80 17.78
N ILE A 3 15.07 12.58 16.55
CA ILE A 3 15.30 11.24 15.98
C ILE A 3 16.28 10.44 16.87
N SER A 4 17.17 11.11 17.61
CA SER A 4 18.12 10.46 18.51
C SER A 4 17.44 9.66 19.64
N ASN A 5 16.14 9.87 19.89
CA ASN A 5 15.37 9.10 20.86
C ASN A 5 14.92 7.73 20.36
N PHE A 6 15.14 7.43 19.09
CA PHE A 6 14.75 6.17 18.46
C PHE A 6 16.00 5.37 18.10
N ASN A 7 15.92 4.05 18.28
CA ASN A 7 16.99 3.17 17.82
C ASN A 7 16.94 3.00 16.29
N ASN A 8 17.91 2.29 15.72
CA ASN A 8 18.00 2.12 14.27
C ASN A 8 16.80 1.39 13.69
N ILE A 9 16.27 0.41 14.41
CA ILE A 9 15.09 -0.36 13.97
C ILE A 9 13.86 0.55 13.95
N GLU A 10 13.64 1.31 15.01
CA GLU A 10 12.50 2.23 15.09
C GLU A 10 12.58 3.30 14.02
N THR A 11 13.76 3.83 13.76
CA THR A 11 13.98 4.80 12.68
C THR A 11 13.63 4.19 11.33
N ALA A 12 14.07 2.96 11.06
CA ALA A 12 13.74 2.26 9.82
C ALA A 12 12.23 2.04 9.68
N GLN A 13 11.55 1.66 10.76
CA GLN A 13 10.10 1.47 10.78
C GLN A 13 9.34 2.76 10.42
N ILE A 14 9.79 3.89 10.96
CA ILE A 14 9.20 5.21 10.65
C ILE A 14 9.43 5.55 9.17
N LEU A 15 10.64 5.37 8.67
CA LEU A 15 10.97 5.68 7.27
C LEU A 15 10.18 4.81 6.29
N VAL A 16 10.01 3.53 6.57
CA VAL A 16 9.21 2.63 5.73
C VAL A 16 7.74 3.03 5.78
N SER A 17 7.23 3.45 6.94
CA SER A 17 5.86 3.96 7.06
C SER A 17 5.65 5.22 6.22
N ILE A 18 6.62 6.12 6.19
CA ILE A 18 6.58 7.31 5.31
C ILE A 18 6.53 6.87 3.85
N PHE A 19 7.36 5.90 3.47
CA PHE A 19 7.39 5.36 2.12
C PHE A 19 6.02 4.84 1.68
N PHE A 20 5.39 3.98 2.49
CA PHE A 20 4.09 3.43 2.13
C PHE A 20 2.97 4.46 2.19
N SER A 21 3.05 5.44 3.08
CA SER A 21 2.11 6.56 3.09
C SER A 21 2.14 7.31 1.74
N ILE A 22 3.32 7.62 1.24
CA ILE A 22 3.49 8.33 -0.03
C ILE A 22 2.96 7.47 -1.18
N VAL A 23 3.38 6.21 -1.25
CA VAL A 23 3.01 5.30 -2.34
C VAL A 23 1.50 5.13 -2.42
N PHE A 24 0.85 4.85 -1.30
CA PHE A 24 -0.59 4.55 -1.30
C PHE A 24 -1.45 5.81 -1.41
N PHE A 25 -1.03 6.94 -0.84
CA PHE A 25 -1.74 8.20 -1.08
C PHE A 25 -1.70 8.58 -2.55
N GLN A 26 -0.53 8.53 -3.18
CA GLN A 26 -0.38 8.86 -4.59
C GLN A 26 -1.21 7.90 -5.46
N SER A 27 -1.12 6.60 -5.21
CA SER A 27 -1.85 5.59 -5.97
C SER A 27 -3.36 5.77 -5.87
N SER A 28 -3.88 6.04 -4.67
CA SER A 28 -5.31 6.24 -4.46
C SER A 28 -5.80 7.54 -5.07
N ILE A 29 -5.03 8.62 -4.94
CA ILE A 29 -5.38 9.92 -5.53
C ILE A 29 -5.43 9.80 -7.06
N ASP A 30 -4.48 9.10 -7.68
CA ASP A 30 -4.48 8.87 -9.12
C ASP A 30 -5.73 8.11 -9.57
N LYS A 31 -6.17 7.11 -8.80
CA LYS A 31 -7.38 6.35 -9.10
C LYS A 31 -8.64 7.20 -9.00
N ILE A 32 -8.67 8.16 -8.10
CA ILE A 32 -9.82 9.06 -7.89
C ILE A 32 -9.83 10.17 -8.94
N ASN A 33 -8.68 10.82 -9.17
CA ASN A 33 -8.58 11.99 -10.05
C ASN A 33 -8.68 11.63 -11.53
N ASP A 34 -8.12 10.50 -11.94
CA ASP A 34 -8.17 10.02 -13.31
C ASP A 34 -9.00 8.74 -13.40
N ARG A 35 -10.22 8.79 -12.84
CA ARG A 35 -11.10 7.61 -12.79
C ARG A 35 -11.42 7.07 -14.16
N VAL A 36 -11.72 7.95 -15.12
CA VAL A 36 -12.08 7.54 -16.48
C VAL A 36 -10.91 6.83 -17.17
N GLY A 37 -9.71 7.40 -17.06
CA GLY A 37 -8.51 6.80 -17.62
C GLY A 37 -8.17 5.46 -16.96
N ASN A 38 -8.27 5.39 -15.63
CA ASN A 38 -8.03 4.15 -14.89
C ASN A 38 -9.05 3.06 -15.24
N LEU A 39 -10.34 3.40 -15.34
CA LEU A 39 -11.36 2.45 -15.74
C LEU A 39 -11.10 1.91 -17.14
N LYS A 40 -10.74 2.78 -18.08
CA LYS A 40 -10.41 2.37 -19.44
C LYS A 40 -9.21 1.45 -19.48
N PHE A 41 -8.14 1.80 -18.75
CA PHE A 41 -6.92 1.00 -18.65
C PHE A 41 -7.22 -0.38 -18.08
N PHE A 42 -7.91 -0.44 -16.94
CA PHE A 42 -8.20 -1.71 -16.28
C PHE A 42 -9.22 -2.55 -17.03
N ASN A 43 -10.18 -1.95 -17.73
CA ASN A 43 -11.10 -2.71 -18.58
C ASN A 43 -10.35 -3.45 -19.69
N GLN A 44 -9.33 -2.83 -20.28
CA GLN A 44 -8.48 -3.50 -21.27
C GLN A 44 -7.55 -4.52 -20.63
N HIS A 45 -6.99 -4.18 -19.48
CA HIS A 45 -5.99 -4.99 -18.75
C HIS A 45 -6.59 -6.28 -18.21
N PHE A 46 -7.82 -6.23 -17.72
CA PHE A 46 -8.54 -7.39 -17.15
C PHE A 46 -9.56 -8.00 -18.12
N LYS A 47 -9.49 -7.66 -19.38
CA LYS A 47 -10.32 -8.30 -20.41
C LYS A 47 -10.10 -9.80 -20.39
N ASP A 48 -11.17 -10.58 -20.47
CA ASP A 48 -11.16 -12.06 -20.45
C ASP A 48 -10.68 -12.66 -19.11
N THR A 49 -10.67 -11.85 -18.03
CA THR A 49 -10.39 -12.35 -16.68
C THR A 49 -11.69 -12.39 -15.86
N PHE A 50 -11.62 -13.01 -14.68
CA PHE A 50 -12.72 -13.06 -13.71
C PHE A 50 -13.24 -11.66 -13.37
N PHE A 51 -12.37 -10.65 -13.33
CA PHE A 51 -12.71 -9.29 -12.92
C PHE A 51 -13.29 -8.43 -14.02
N GLN A 52 -13.44 -8.94 -15.24
CA GLN A 52 -13.87 -8.15 -16.40
C GLN A 52 -15.15 -7.35 -16.15
N ASN A 53 -16.13 -7.94 -15.46
CA ASN A 53 -17.43 -7.33 -15.19
C ASN A 53 -17.50 -6.58 -13.87
N HIS A 54 -16.39 -6.55 -13.10
CA HIS A 54 -16.34 -6.00 -11.74
C HIS A 54 -15.25 -4.95 -11.56
N ILE A 55 -14.77 -4.36 -12.66
CA ILE A 55 -13.63 -3.43 -12.64
C ILE A 55 -13.94 -2.20 -11.80
N SER A 56 -15.11 -1.60 -11.94
CA SER A 56 -15.48 -0.39 -11.20
C SER A 56 -15.48 -0.64 -9.68
N ILE A 57 -16.08 -1.75 -9.26
CA ILE A 57 -16.15 -2.12 -7.85
C ILE A 57 -14.75 -2.42 -7.32
N SER A 58 -13.96 -3.18 -8.07
CA SER A 58 -12.59 -3.53 -7.68
C SER A 58 -11.70 -2.29 -7.56
N LEU A 59 -11.83 -1.35 -8.48
CA LEU A 59 -11.06 -0.09 -8.46
C LEU A 59 -11.40 0.74 -7.22
N ASN A 60 -12.70 0.87 -6.92
CA ASN A 60 -13.15 1.60 -5.73
C ASN A 60 -12.66 0.95 -4.44
N LEU A 61 -12.75 -0.37 -4.35
CA LEU A 61 -12.30 -1.12 -3.18
C LEU A 61 -10.80 -0.96 -2.98
N LEU A 62 -10.01 -1.10 -4.04
CA LEU A 62 -8.56 -0.91 -3.97
C LEU A 62 -8.20 0.51 -3.53
N ALA A 63 -8.82 1.53 -4.11
CA ALA A 63 -8.57 2.92 -3.73
C ALA A 63 -8.89 3.15 -2.26
N PHE A 64 -9.99 2.62 -1.77
CA PHE A 64 -10.39 2.70 -0.35
C PHE A 64 -9.35 2.03 0.55
N LEU A 65 -8.92 0.82 0.21
CA LEU A 65 -7.93 0.08 1.01
C LEU A 65 -6.56 0.77 0.99
N GLU A 66 -6.16 1.32 -0.14
CA GLU A 66 -4.91 2.08 -0.26
C GLU A 66 -4.93 3.34 0.62
N ILE A 67 -6.03 4.10 0.59
CA ILE A 67 -6.19 5.28 1.45
C ILE A 67 -6.15 4.88 2.92
N THR A 68 -6.83 3.80 3.28
CA THR A 68 -6.85 3.31 4.66
C THR A 68 -5.44 2.93 5.12
N SER A 69 -4.68 2.22 4.30
CA SER A 69 -3.29 1.85 4.60
C SER A 69 -2.41 3.08 4.77
N ALA A 70 -2.50 4.03 3.85
CA ALA A 70 -1.74 5.27 3.91
C ALA A 70 -2.06 6.07 5.17
N PHE A 71 -3.34 6.15 5.51
CA PHE A 71 -3.80 6.88 6.69
C PHE A 71 -3.31 6.23 7.98
N LEU A 72 -3.36 4.89 8.07
CA LEU A 72 -2.85 4.15 9.22
C LEU A 72 -1.34 4.33 9.38
N CYS A 73 -0.59 4.26 8.30
CA CYS A 73 0.86 4.50 8.34
C CYS A 73 1.17 5.92 8.81
N CYS A 74 0.46 6.91 8.28
CA CYS A 74 0.63 8.31 8.65
C CYS A 74 0.29 8.53 10.12
N LEU A 75 -0.85 8.02 10.56
CA LEU A 75 -1.28 8.08 11.97
C LEU A 75 -0.27 7.38 12.87
N GLY A 76 0.24 6.25 12.42
CA GLY A 76 1.24 5.49 13.15
C GLY A 76 2.54 6.26 13.36
N ILE A 77 2.98 7.03 12.36
CA ILE A 77 4.16 7.88 12.48
C ILE A 77 3.97 8.90 13.58
N PHE A 78 2.86 9.65 13.57
CA PHE A 78 2.57 10.64 14.59
C PHE A 78 2.44 10.02 15.97
N TYR A 79 1.76 8.90 16.08
CA TYR A 79 1.58 8.20 17.35
C TYR A 79 2.93 7.71 17.92
N LYS A 80 3.81 7.20 17.06
CA LYS A 80 5.15 6.77 17.46
C LYS A 80 5.99 7.93 17.97
N VAL A 81 5.96 9.06 17.29
CA VAL A 81 6.71 10.25 17.66
C VAL A 81 6.20 10.81 19.00
N LEU A 82 4.90 10.84 19.22
CA LEU A 82 4.30 11.43 20.42
C LEU A 82 4.31 10.50 21.62
N TYR A 83 4.06 9.20 21.41
CA TYR A 83 3.83 8.25 22.51
C TYR A 83 4.80 7.08 22.55
N HIS A 84 5.76 6.99 21.62
CA HIS A 84 6.72 5.89 21.51
C HIS A 84 6.07 4.51 21.37
N ASP A 85 4.86 4.46 20.82
CA ASP A 85 4.12 3.22 20.61
C ASP A 85 4.02 2.91 19.11
N SER A 86 4.43 1.69 18.74
CA SER A 86 4.52 1.25 17.35
C SER A 86 3.26 0.52 16.84
N ILE A 87 2.21 0.43 17.65
CA ILE A 87 1.04 -0.40 17.31
C ILE A 87 0.37 0.03 15.99
N PHE A 88 0.21 1.33 15.76
CA PHE A 88 -0.44 1.82 14.55
C PHE A 88 0.46 1.68 13.32
N ILE A 89 1.79 1.80 13.48
CA ILE A 89 2.74 1.49 12.41
C ILE A 89 2.60 0.02 12.02
N PHE A 90 2.56 -0.87 12.99
CA PHE A 90 2.39 -2.31 12.74
C PHE A 90 1.11 -2.59 11.96
N TYR A 91 -0.02 -2.05 12.38
CA TYR A 91 -1.29 -2.25 11.67
C TYR A 91 -1.30 -1.60 10.30
N GLY A 92 -0.66 -0.44 10.14
CA GLY A 92 -0.52 0.20 8.83
C GLY A 92 0.29 -0.66 7.86
N LEU A 93 1.39 -1.24 8.32
CA LEU A 93 2.21 -2.13 7.52
C LEU A 93 1.49 -3.45 7.21
N LEU A 94 0.74 -3.98 8.17
CA LEU A 94 -0.05 -5.19 7.96
C LEU A 94 -1.12 -4.96 6.88
N MET A 95 -1.83 -3.85 6.97
CA MET A 95 -2.82 -3.47 5.94
C MET A 95 -2.14 -3.25 4.59
N SER A 96 -0.97 -2.64 4.57
CA SER A 96 -0.18 -2.45 3.35
C SER A 96 0.18 -3.79 2.72
N ALA A 97 0.58 -4.78 3.51
CA ALA A 97 0.87 -6.13 3.01
C ALA A 97 -0.36 -6.77 2.37
N ILE A 98 -1.52 -6.63 3.00
CA ILE A 98 -2.77 -7.15 2.46
C ILE A 98 -3.11 -6.50 1.12
N VAL A 99 -3.00 -5.18 1.03
CA VAL A 99 -3.26 -4.44 -0.21
C VAL A 99 -2.29 -4.87 -1.31
N LEU A 100 -1.01 -5.04 -0.97
CA LEU A 100 -0.01 -5.49 -1.94
C LEU A 100 -0.31 -6.90 -2.46
N LEU A 101 -0.83 -7.79 -1.61
CA LEU A 101 -1.27 -9.12 -2.04
C LEU A 101 -2.43 -9.03 -3.03
N LEU A 102 -3.39 -8.16 -2.77
CA LEU A 102 -4.51 -7.95 -3.68
C LEU A 102 -4.05 -7.39 -5.03
N LEU A 103 -3.13 -6.43 -5.01
CA LEU A 103 -2.54 -5.87 -6.23
C LEU A 103 -1.75 -6.93 -7.00
N LEU A 104 -0.96 -7.74 -6.30
CA LEU A 104 -0.21 -8.83 -6.91
C LEU A 104 -1.15 -9.83 -7.60
N PHE A 105 -2.21 -10.23 -6.90
CA PHE A 105 -3.20 -11.15 -7.44
C PHE A 105 -3.80 -10.62 -8.75
N GLY A 106 -4.20 -9.34 -8.74
CA GLY A 106 -4.75 -8.71 -9.94
C GLY A 106 -3.76 -8.67 -11.10
N GLN A 107 -2.52 -8.31 -10.83
CA GLN A 107 -1.49 -8.23 -11.86
C GLN A 107 -1.13 -9.61 -12.42
N ARG A 108 -1.12 -10.63 -11.57
CA ARG A 108 -0.88 -12.01 -12.04
C ARG A 108 -2.02 -12.50 -12.93
N LEU A 109 -3.27 -12.19 -12.58
CA LEU A 109 -4.42 -12.53 -13.42
C LEU A 109 -4.37 -11.82 -14.77
N ALA A 110 -3.97 -10.56 -14.78
CA ALA A 110 -3.84 -9.78 -16.00
C ALA A 110 -2.58 -10.10 -16.80
N ARG A 111 -1.73 -11.00 -16.31
CA ARG A 111 -0.43 -11.37 -16.90
C ARG A 111 0.53 -10.19 -17.02
N ASP A 112 0.37 -9.20 -16.13
CA ASP A 112 1.29 -8.07 -16.01
C ASP A 112 2.44 -8.47 -15.09
N TYR A 113 3.38 -9.25 -15.62
CA TYR A 113 4.46 -9.79 -14.81
C TYR A 113 5.50 -8.74 -14.41
N ALA A 114 5.69 -7.71 -15.22
CA ALA A 114 6.56 -6.59 -14.85
C ALA A 114 5.99 -5.83 -13.65
N GLY A 115 4.70 -5.50 -13.67
CA GLY A 115 4.03 -4.87 -12.54
C GLY A 115 4.00 -5.76 -11.30
N ALA A 116 3.80 -7.08 -11.50
CA ALA A 116 3.85 -8.05 -10.39
C ALA A 116 5.23 -8.08 -9.73
N ALA A 117 6.30 -7.98 -10.52
CA ALA A 117 7.66 -7.92 -9.98
C ALA A 117 7.88 -6.67 -9.14
N ASP A 118 7.37 -5.51 -9.56
CA ASP A 118 7.47 -4.28 -8.81
C ASP A 118 6.72 -4.38 -7.47
N ILE A 119 5.54 -4.95 -7.47
CA ILE A 119 4.76 -5.17 -6.22
C ILE A 119 5.49 -6.14 -5.30
N THR A 120 6.17 -7.13 -5.84
CA THR A 120 6.96 -8.09 -5.04
C THR A 120 8.08 -7.36 -4.28
N ILE A 121 8.74 -6.38 -4.89
CA ILE A 121 9.77 -5.57 -4.23
C ILE A 121 9.17 -4.83 -3.02
N TYR A 122 8.03 -4.17 -3.20
CA TYR A 122 7.34 -3.48 -2.11
C TYR A 122 6.92 -4.46 -1.02
N PHE A 123 6.45 -5.64 -1.39
CA PHE A 123 6.01 -6.67 -0.44
C PHE A 123 7.17 -7.17 0.42
N ILE A 124 8.34 -7.40 -0.19
CA ILE A 124 9.54 -7.80 0.55
C ILE A 124 9.90 -6.73 1.57
N LEU A 125 9.93 -5.46 1.16
CA LEU A 125 10.21 -4.34 2.07
C LEU A 125 9.23 -4.34 3.25
N CYS A 126 7.96 -4.52 2.97
CA CYS A 126 6.91 -4.54 3.98
C CYS A 126 7.09 -5.69 4.97
N ILE A 127 7.31 -6.89 4.48
CA ILE A 127 7.46 -8.09 5.33
C ILE A 127 8.72 -8.01 6.19
N VAL A 128 9.85 -7.58 5.62
CA VAL A 128 11.09 -7.40 6.39
C VAL A 128 10.87 -6.41 7.52
N THR A 129 10.14 -5.33 7.26
CA THR A 129 9.84 -4.33 8.28
C THR A 129 8.90 -4.90 9.35
N ILE A 130 7.87 -5.65 8.96
CA ILE A 130 6.96 -6.32 9.92
C ILE A 130 7.74 -7.25 10.84
N LEU A 131 8.70 -7.98 10.31
CA LEU A 131 9.52 -8.90 11.11
C LEU A 131 10.40 -8.18 12.16
N SER A 132 10.57 -6.88 12.03
CA SER A 132 11.38 -6.09 12.97
C SER A 132 10.63 -5.70 14.26
N PHE A 133 9.34 -5.92 14.31
CA PHE A 133 8.54 -5.61 15.51
C PHE A 133 8.63 -6.67 16.60
#